data_560497e58f138322592cebddef345628
#
_entry.id   560497e58f138322592cebddef345628
#
_cell.length_a   1.000
_cell.length_b   1.000
_cell.length_c   1.000
_cell.angle_alpha   90.00
_cell.angle_beta   90.00
_cell.angle_gamma   90.00
#
_symmetry.space_group_name_H-M   'P 1'
#
loop_
_entity.id
_entity.type
_entity.pdbx_description
1 polymer ?
#
loop_
_entity_poly.entity_id
_entity_poly.type
_entity_poly.pdbx_seq_one_letter_code
_entity_poly.pdbx_strand_id
1 'polypeptide(L)'
;MIKLENVTKKYVMGDNIVMALNGIDIHIDEGEFVAIVGPSGSGKSTLMNIIGCLDVVSSGYYELNRIPIQDYDKDELADIRNQQIGFVFQQFNLLNNFSALENVMMPMTYAKVHKKEREEKAHALLSLVGLSDRTGHKPTELSGGQQQRVSIARALANNPAIILADEPTGALDTNTGIEVLNQLKKLNQDGKTVIIITHDPDVAQTTNRIITLRDGVVVSDERRDHHD
;
A
#
# COMPACT_ATOMS: atom_id res chain seq x y z
N MET A 1 -0.24 12.24 -9.42
CA MET A 1 -0.67 10.85 -9.12
C MET A 1 -1.81 10.81 -8.12
N ILE A 2 -1.65 11.29 -6.90
CA ILE A 2 -2.68 11.38 -5.85
C ILE A 2 -2.91 12.85 -5.51
N LYS A 3 -4.17 13.28 -5.46
CA LYS A 3 -4.55 14.64 -5.06
C LYS A 3 -5.71 14.58 -4.07
N LEU A 4 -5.47 15.08 -2.87
CA LEU A 4 -6.47 15.25 -1.82
C LEU A 4 -6.59 16.75 -1.54
N GLU A 5 -7.82 17.30 -1.59
CA GLU A 5 -8.11 18.72 -1.29
C GLU A 5 -9.22 18.81 -0.26
N ASN A 6 -8.89 19.38 0.88
CA ASN A 6 -9.79 19.58 2.02
C ASN A 6 -10.58 18.30 2.40
N VAL A 7 -9.92 17.15 2.36
CA VAL A 7 -10.56 15.85 2.60
C VAL A 7 -10.88 15.69 4.08
N THR A 8 -12.12 15.30 4.35
CA THR A 8 -12.55 14.93 5.70
C THR A 8 -13.08 13.50 5.75
N LYS A 9 -12.92 12.84 6.90
CA LYS A 9 -13.55 11.56 7.18
C LYS A 9 -14.17 11.55 8.57
N LYS A 10 -15.46 11.27 8.62
CA LYS A 10 -16.26 11.14 9.85
C LYS A 10 -16.72 9.69 10.00
N TYR A 11 -16.61 9.17 11.20
CA TYR A 11 -17.28 7.94 11.59
C TYR A 11 -18.37 8.27 12.62
N VAL A 12 -19.58 7.76 12.38
CA VAL A 12 -20.71 7.91 13.30
C VAL A 12 -20.86 6.60 14.08
N MET A 13 -20.70 6.68 15.40
CA MET A 13 -20.77 5.55 16.32
C MET A 13 -21.85 5.85 17.38
N GLY A 14 -23.11 5.48 17.07
CA GLY A 14 -24.26 5.91 17.88
C GLY A 14 -24.39 7.42 17.87
N ASP A 15 -24.41 8.03 19.05
CA ASP A 15 -24.49 9.51 19.19
C ASP A 15 -23.13 10.22 19.09
N ASN A 16 -22.03 9.47 18.98
CA ASN A 16 -20.68 10.04 18.90
C ASN A 16 -20.24 10.18 17.45
N ILE A 17 -19.64 11.33 17.11
CA ILE A 17 -19.00 11.60 15.83
C ILE A 17 -17.50 11.69 16.06
N VAL A 18 -16.73 10.82 15.38
CA VAL A 18 -15.27 10.85 15.40
C VAL A 18 -14.79 11.43 14.07
N MET A 19 -14.10 12.57 14.11
CA MET A 19 -13.42 13.16 12.96
C MET A 19 -12.05 12.48 12.82
N ALA A 20 -11.95 11.50 11.94
CA ALA A 20 -10.69 10.77 11.73
C ALA A 20 -9.73 11.51 10.80
N LEU A 21 -10.26 12.27 9.83
CA LEU A 21 -9.52 13.22 8.99
C LEU A 21 -10.27 14.54 8.97
N ASN A 22 -9.53 15.66 9.07
CA ASN A 22 -10.11 16.99 9.24
C ASN A 22 -9.42 18.02 8.34
N GLY A 23 -9.75 18.02 7.05
CA GLY A 23 -9.19 18.95 6.07
C GLY A 23 -7.77 18.56 5.65
N ILE A 24 -7.62 17.37 5.06
CA ILE A 24 -6.35 16.89 4.53
C ILE A 24 -6.12 17.44 3.13
N ASP A 25 -5.00 18.13 2.97
CA ASP A 25 -4.46 18.57 1.69
C ASP A 25 -3.13 17.84 1.44
N ILE A 26 -3.10 16.95 0.45
CA ILE A 26 -1.90 16.19 0.06
C ILE A 26 -1.86 16.05 -1.46
N HIS A 27 -0.70 16.30 -2.04
CA HIS A 27 -0.40 16.00 -3.44
C HIS A 27 0.83 15.09 -3.51
N ILE A 28 0.69 13.90 -4.11
CA ILE A 28 1.80 12.96 -4.34
C ILE A 28 1.95 12.77 -5.84
N ASP A 29 3.15 13.04 -6.35
CA ASP A 29 3.48 12.88 -7.76
C ASP A 29 3.83 11.43 -8.10
N GLU A 30 3.84 11.12 -9.41
CA GLU A 30 4.28 9.83 -9.90
C GLU A 30 5.76 9.60 -9.60
N GLY A 31 6.10 8.39 -9.13
CA GLY A 31 7.47 8.02 -8.79
C GLY A 31 7.96 8.55 -7.44
N GLU A 32 7.15 9.24 -6.64
CA GLU A 32 7.56 9.64 -5.29
C GLU A 32 7.68 8.42 -4.36
N PHE A 33 8.65 8.49 -3.43
CA PHE A 33 8.80 7.57 -2.30
C PHE A 33 8.50 8.32 -1.01
N VAL A 34 7.33 8.07 -0.44
CA VAL A 34 6.73 8.87 0.64
C VAL A 34 6.51 8.03 1.88
N ALA A 35 6.86 8.54 3.06
CA ALA A 35 6.38 8.02 4.33
C ALA A 35 5.27 8.89 4.90
N ILE A 36 4.21 8.26 5.40
CA ILE A 36 3.17 8.91 6.20
C ILE A 36 3.34 8.43 7.64
N VAL A 37 3.67 9.35 8.53
CA VAL A 37 3.98 9.07 9.93
C VAL A 37 3.04 9.79 10.88
N GLY A 38 3.05 9.38 12.16
CA GLY A 38 2.29 10.03 13.23
C GLY A 38 1.99 9.07 14.38
N PRO A 39 1.56 9.56 15.53
CA PRO A 39 1.20 8.72 16.68
C PRO A 39 0.00 7.81 16.40
N SER A 40 -0.25 6.85 17.29
CA SER A 40 -1.49 6.05 17.24
C SER A 40 -2.71 6.97 17.31
N GLY A 41 -3.74 6.69 16.51
CA GLY A 41 -4.96 7.50 16.45
C GLY A 41 -4.85 8.79 15.62
N SER A 42 -3.71 9.10 15.00
CA SER A 42 -3.54 10.34 14.21
C SER A 42 -4.30 10.37 12.87
N GLY A 43 -4.94 9.27 12.46
CA GLY A 43 -5.69 9.19 11.21
C GLY A 43 -4.96 8.46 10.07
N LYS A 44 -3.74 7.93 10.27
CA LYS A 44 -2.93 7.26 9.23
C LYS A 44 -3.66 6.11 8.53
N SER A 45 -4.24 5.19 9.29
CA SER A 45 -4.97 4.05 8.72
C SER A 45 -6.23 4.49 7.98
N THR A 46 -6.89 5.55 8.45
CA THR A 46 -8.02 6.15 7.74
C THR A 46 -7.57 6.78 6.43
N LEU A 47 -6.48 7.55 6.44
CA LEU A 47 -5.91 8.14 5.23
C LEU A 47 -5.47 7.05 4.25
N MET A 48 -4.82 5.99 4.74
CA MET A 48 -4.46 4.82 3.92
C MET A 48 -5.68 4.19 3.25
N ASN A 49 -6.78 4.00 4.01
CA ASN A 49 -8.01 3.42 3.47
C ASN A 49 -8.64 4.31 2.40
N ILE A 50 -8.59 5.62 2.56
CA ILE A 50 -9.04 6.58 1.54
C ILE A 50 -8.15 6.49 0.29
N ILE A 51 -6.83 6.65 0.43
CA ILE A 51 -5.88 6.55 -0.69
C ILE A 51 -6.01 5.18 -1.39
N GLY A 52 -6.22 4.13 -0.59
CA GLY A 52 -6.36 2.76 -1.06
C GLY A 52 -7.71 2.41 -1.69
N CYS A 53 -8.66 3.36 -1.80
CA CYS A 53 -10.03 3.09 -2.25
C CYS A 53 -10.72 1.96 -1.46
N LEU A 54 -10.36 1.79 -0.18
CA LEU A 54 -11.00 0.87 0.76
C LEU A 54 -12.16 1.54 1.51
N ASP A 55 -12.14 2.87 1.59
CA ASP A 55 -13.18 3.70 2.17
C ASP A 55 -13.34 4.98 1.33
N VAL A 56 -14.44 5.71 1.54
CA VAL A 56 -14.76 6.93 0.83
C VAL A 56 -14.63 8.15 1.73
N VAL A 57 -14.32 9.30 1.16
CA VAL A 57 -14.28 10.57 1.87
C VAL A 57 -15.69 10.97 2.38
N SER A 58 -15.77 11.68 3.50
CA SER A 58 -17.03 12.28 3.95
C SER A 58 -17.29 13.62 3.25
N SER A 59 -16.25 14.38 2.93
CA SER A 59 -16.28 15.58 2.10
C SER A 59 -14.87 15.89 1.58
N GLY A 60 -14.76 16.82 0.65
CA GLY A 60 -13.53 17.20 -0.01
C GLY A 60 -13.37 16.50 -1.36
N TYR A 61 -12.22 16.68 -1.99
CA TYR A 61 -11.92 16.14 -3.31
C TYR A 61 -10.79 15.12 -3.23
N TYR A 62 -10.99 13.95 -3.85
CA TYR A 62 -9.96 12.94 -4.01
C TYR A 62 -9.84 12.53 -5.48
N GLU A 63 -8.64 12.67 -6.02
CA GLU A 63 -8.28 12.23 -7.38
C GLU A 63 -7.12 11.24 -7.31
N LEU A 64 -7.28 10.12 -8.00
CA LEU A 64 -6.25 9.08 -8.17
C LEU A 64 -5.95 8.93 -9.67
N ASN A 65 -4.73 9.21 -10.06
CA ASN A 65 -4.28 9.10 -11.45
C ASN A 65 -5.22 9.82 -12.45
N ARG A 66 -5.63 11.06 -12.11
CA ARG A 66 -6.59 11.91 -12.85
C ARG A 66 -8.01 11.37 -12.89
N ILE A 67 -8.35 10.40 -12.03
CA ILE A 67 -9.70 9.85 -11.90
C ILE A 67 -10.30 10.42 -10.61
N PRO A 68 -11.40 11.18 -10.67
CA PRO A 68 -12.08 11.66 -9.47
C PRO A 68 -12.77 10.48 -8.77
N ILE A 69 -12.41 10.22 -7.52
CA ILE A 69 -12.78 8.98 -6.80
C ILE A 69 -14.07 9.14 -6.00
N GLN A 70 -14.41 10.35 -5.56
CA GLN A 70 -15.51 10.58 -4.63
C GLN A 70 -16.91 10.19 -5.17
N ASP A 71 -17.06 10.13 -6.50
CA ASP A 71 -18.35 9.87 -7.15
C ASP A 71 -18.55 8.39 -7.52
N TYR A 72 -17.54 7.54 -7.24
CA TYR A 72 -17.55 6.14 -7.64
C TYR A 72 -18.24 5.25 -6.60
N ASP A 73 -18.98 4.26 -7.11
CA ASP A 73 -19.60 3.24 -6.27
C ASP A 73 -18.56 2.20 -5.77
N LYS A 74 -19.02 1.24 -4.95
CA LYS A 74 -18.14 0.25 -4.34
C LYS A 74 -17.50 -0.71 -5.35
N ASP A 75 -18.20 -1.03 -6.42
CA ASP A 75 -17.72 -1.96 -7.45
C ASP A 75 -16.69 -1.26 -8.33
N GLU A 76 -16.95 -0.02 -8.72
CA GLU A 76 -16.01 0.84 -9.44
C GLU A 76 -14.72 1.07 -8.64
N LEU A 77 -14.85 1.35 -7.33
CA LEU A 77 -13.69 1.49 -6.43
C LEU A 77 -12.91 0.18 -6.30
N ALA A 78 -13.58 -0.98 -6.33
CA ALA A 78 -12.91 -2.27 -6.30
C ALA A 78 -12.10 -2.53 -7.57
N ASP A 79 -12.61 -2.13 -8.74
CA ASP A 79 -11.90 -2.24 -10.01
C ASP A 79 -10.68 -1.31 -10.05
N ILE A 80 -10.82 -0.05 -9.63
CA ILE A 80 -9.71 0.91 -9.52
C ILE A 80 -8.64 0.37 -8.57
N ARG A 81 -9.02 -0.07 -7.38
CA ARG A 81 -8.12 -0.66 -6.39
C ARG A 81 -7.35 -1.84 -6.98
N ASN A 82 -8.05 -2.75 -7.65
CA ASN A 82 -7.43 -3.94 -8.25
C ASN A 82 -6.41 -3.60 -9.35
N GLN A 83 -6.63 -2.53 -10.10
CA GLN A 83 -5.79 -2.15 -11.25
C GLN A 83 -4.67 -1.16 -10.88
N GLN A 84 -4.93 -0.22 -9.97
CA GLN A 84 -4.04 0.91 -9.72
C GLN A 84 -3.20 0.78 -8.46
N ILE A 85 -3.60 -0.07 -7.48
CA ILE A 85 -3.02 -0.10 -6.15
C ILE A 85 -2.58 -1.51 -5.77
N GLY A 86 -1.31 -1.64 -5.40
CA GLY A 86 -0.77 -2.84 -4.77
C GLY A 86 -0.64 -2.63 -3.25
N PHE A 87 -1.23 -3.52 -2.46
CA PHE A 87 -1.17 -3.44 -1.00
C PHE A 87 -0.14 -4.39 -0.42
N VAL A 88 0.65 -3.87 0.52
CA VAL A 88 1.57 -4.63 1.38
C VAL A 88 1.20 -4.34 2.83
N PHE A 89 0.84 -5.36 3.60
CA PHE A 89 0.35 -5.22 4.99
C PHE A 89 1.33 -5.79 6.00
N GLN A 90 1.30 -5.28 7.22
CA GLN A 90 2.10 -5.77 8.36
C GLN A 90 1.89 -7.26 8.63
N GLN A 91 0.65 -7.75 8.59
CA GLN A 91 0.29 -9.15 8.83
C GLN A 91 0.23 -9.99 7.54
N PHE A 92 0.88 -9.51 6.46
CA PHE A 92 0.96 -10.14 5.13
C PHE A 92 -0.40 -10.35 4.44
N ASN A 93 -1.47 -10.62 5.17
CA ASN A 93 -2.85 -10.88 4.70
C ASN A 93 -2.90 -11.89 3.54
N LEU A 94 -2.11 -12.96 3.65
CA LEU A 94 -2.13 -14.07 2.70
C LEU A 94 -3.31 -15.01 3.00
N LEU A 95 -3.84 -15.60 1.96
CA LEU A 95 -4.88 -16.61 2.05
C LEU A 95 -4.23 -17.95 2.43
N ASN A 96 -4.42 -18.41 3.66
CA ASN A 96 -3.75 -19.58 4.24
C ASN A 96 -4.03 -20.91 3.52
N ASN A 97 -5.17 -21.00 2.83
CA ASN A 97 -5.55 -22.21 2.07
C ASN A 97 -4.95 -22.26 0.66
N PHE A 98 -4.33 -21.16 0.21
CA PHE A 98 -3.74 -20.99 -1.11
C PHE A 98 -2.21 -21.04 -1.01
N SER A 99 -1.57 -21.61 -2.03
CA SER A 99 -0.11 -21.55 -2.18
C SER A 99 0.39 -20.12 -2.43
N ALA A 100 1.71 -19.90 -2.39
CA ALA A 100 2.33 -18.62 -2.76
C ALA A 100 1.93 -18.22 -4.19
N LEU A 101 1.98 -19.17 -5.14
CA LEU A 101 1.57 -18.92 -6.52
C LEU A 101 0.11 -18.48 -6.61
N GLU A 102 -0.79 -19.19 -5.97
CA GLU A 102 -2.23 -18.87 -5.98
C GLU A 102 -2.54 -17.53 -5.32
N ASN A 103 -1.84 -17.17 -4.23
CA ASN A 103 -1.94 -15.86 -3.61
C ASN A 103 -1.56 -14.73 -4.58
N VAL A 104 -0.47 -14.89 -5.33
CA VAL A 104 -0.02 -13.91 -6.33
C VAL A 104 -0.97 -13.85 -7.53
N MET A 105 -1.58 -14.97 -7.92
CA MET A 105 -2.54 -15.02 -9.03
C MET A 105 -3.90 -14.36 -8.70
N MET A 106 -4.25 -14.20 -7.43
CA MET A 106 -5.57 -13.75 -6.98
C MET A 106 -5.99 -12.39 -7.58
N PRO A 107 -5.20 -11.31 -7.52
CA PRO A 107 -5.58 -10.02 -8.13
C PRO A 107 -5.83 -10.13 -9.64
N MET A 108 -5.04 -10.93 -10.35
CA MET A 108 -5.20 -11.16 -11.77
C MET A 108 -6.46 -11.98 -12.10
N THR A 109 -6.95 -12.77 -11.15
CA THR A 109 -8.24 -13.48 -11.29
C THR A 109 -9.40 -12.50 -11.32
N TYR A 110 -9.39 -11.51 -10.42
CA TYR A 110 -10.38 -10.43 -10.43
C TYR A 110 -10.28 -9.55 -11.68
N ALA A 111 -9.07 -9.31 -12.17
CA ALA A 111 -8.83 -8.62 -13.43
C ALA A 111 -9.19 -9.45 -14.69
N LYS A 112 -9.75 -10.66 -14.51
CA LYS A 112 -10.18 -11.57 -15.60
C LYS A 112 -9.06 -11.96 -16.57
N VAL A 113 -7.80 -11.92 -16.13
CA VAL A 113 -6.64 -12.38 -16.91
C VAL A 113 -6.73 -13.89 -17.13
N HIS A 114 -6.39 -14.38 -18.32
CA HIS A 114 -6.46 -15.81 -18.66
C HIS A 114 -5.53 -16.65 -17.77
N LYS A 115 -5.96 -17.87 -17.37
CA LYS A 115 -5.27 -18.71 -16.39
C LYS A 115 -3.78 -18.92 -16.71
N LYS A 116 -3.44 -19.27 -17.95
CA LYS A 116 -2.04 -19.51 -18.36
C LYS A 116 -1.17 -18.24 -18.17
N GLU A 117 -1.69 -17.09 -18.55
CA GLU A 117 -0.99 -15.81 -18.40
C GLU A 117 -0.79 -15.44 -16.91
N ARG A 118 -1.79 -15.72 -16.05
CA ARG A 118 -1.65 -15.51 -14.60
C ARG A 118 -0.55 -16.38 -14.00
N GLU A 119 -0.48 -17.65 -14.39
CA GLU A 119 0.53 -18.58 -13.91
C GLU A 119 1.94 -18.11 -14.32
N GLU A 120 2.12 -17.76 -15.59
CA GLU A 120 3.42 -17.25 -16.10
C GLU A 120 3.85 -15.98 -15.37
N LYS A 121 2.95 -14.99 -15.22
CA LYS A 121 3.21 -13.75 -14.50
C LYS A 121 3.51 -13.99 -13.01
N ALA A 122 2.74 -14.85 -12.35
CA ALA A 122 2.94 -15.13 -10.94
C ALA A 122 4.28 -15.82 -10.67
N HIS A 123 4.70 -16.75 -11.53
CA HIS A 123 6.04 -17.35 -11.46
C HIS A 123 7.14 -16.30 -11.63
N ALA A 124 7.02 -15.39 -12.59
CA ALA A 124 7.98 -14.31 -12.80
C ALA A 124 8.07 -13.38 -11.57
N LEU A 125 6.92 -13.01 -10.98
CA LEU A 125 6.86 -12.16 -9.79
C LEU A 125 7.45 -12.85 -8.55
N LEU A 126 7.18 -14.13 -8.34
CA LEU A 126 7.81 -14.91 -7.26
C LEU A 126 9.32 -15.05 -7.47
N SER A 127 9.76 -15.19 -8.71
CA SER A 127 11.19 -15.18 -9.03
C SER A 127 11.83 -13.81 -8.73
N LEU A 128 11.16 -12.72 -9.06
CA LEU A 128 11.62 -11.34 -8.78
C LEU A 128 11.89 -11.11 -7.28
N VAL A 129 11.08 -11.71 -6.40
CA VAL A 129 11.24 -11.62 -4.94
C VAL A 129 12.06 -12.77 -4.34
N GLY A 130 12.73 -13.59 -5.16
CA GLY A 130 13.61 -14.67 -4.72
C GLY A 130 12.90 -15.89 -4.13
N LEU A 131 11.69 -16.23 -4.64
CA LEU A 131 10.87 -17.34 -4.16
C LEU A 131 10.51 -18.35 -5.25
N SER A 132 11.37 -18.53 -6.26
CA SER A 132 11.15 -19.46 -7.37
C SER A 132 10.95 -20.92 -6.91
N ASP A 133 11.61 -21.32 -5.83
CA ASP A 133 11.55 -22.66 -5.23
C ASP A 133 10.44 -22.84 -4.19
N ARG A 134 9.66 -21.78 -3.94
CA ARG A 134 8.60 -21.75 -2.90
C ARG A 134 7.19 -21.57 -3.46
N THR A 135 7.00 -21.63 -4.76
CA THR A 135 5.73 -21.34 -5.44
C THR A 135 4.54 -22.19 -4.95
N GLY A 136 4.79 -23.47 -4.63
CA GLY A 136 3.77 -24.40 -4.13
C GLY A 136 3.54 -24.36 -2.62
N HIS A 137 4.37 -23.63 -1.84
CA HIS A 137 4.25 -23.60 -0.38
C HIS A 137 3.05 -22.73 0.06
N LYS A 138 2.38 -23.14 1.13
CA LYS A 138 1.33 -22.36 1.80
C LYS A 138 1.97 -21.35 2.77
N PRO A 139 1.25 -20.28 3.14
CA PRO A 139 1.77 -19.29 4.09
C PRO A 139 2.29 -19.90 5.39
N THR A 140 1.64 -20.94 5.92
CA THR A 140 2.07 -21.65 7.14
C THR A 140 3.41 -22.40 7.02
N GLU A 141 3.90 -22.59 5.81
CA GLU A 141 5.15 -23.28 5.51
C GLU A 141 6.29 -22.29 5.17
N LEU A 142 5.98 -20.97 5.24
CA LEU A 142 6.91 -19.88 4.90
C LEU A 142 7.29 -19.09 6.15
N SER A 143 8.55 -18.63 6.20
CA SER A 143 8.97 -17.67 7.21
C SER A 143 8.24 -16.31 7.04
N GLY A 144 8.22 -15.46 8.08
CA GLY A 144 7.60 -14.13 8.00
C GLY A 144 8.12 -13.30 6.83
N GLY A 145 9.44 -13.27 6.62
CA GLY A 145 10.04 -12.57 5.47
C GLY A 145 9.67 -13.17 4.12
N GLN A 146 9.52 -14.50 4.03
CA GLN A 146 9.02 -15.14 2.81
C GLN A 146 7.57 -14.79 2.56
N GLN A 147 6.72 -14.77 3.60
CA GLN A 147 5.32 -14.34 3.49
C GLN A 147 5.22 -12.88 3.03
N GLN A 148 6.06 -11.99 3.57
CA GLN A 148 6.09 -10.59 3.15
C GLN A 148 6.53 -10.45 1.68
N ARG A 149 7.51 -11.21 1.23
CA ARG A 149 7.90 -11.24 -0.19
C ARG A 149 6.78 -11.77 -1.10
N VAL A 150 6.00 -12.77 -0.67
CA VAL A 150 4.78 -13.18 -1.39
C VAL A 150 3.75 -12.05 -1.43
N SER A 151 3.57 -11.32 -0.33
CA SER A 151 2.66 -10.15 -0.28
C SER A 151 3.10 -9.05 -1.26
N ILE A 152 4.41 -8.78 -1.36
CA ILE A 152 4.97 -7.84 -2.36
C ILE A 152 4.73 -8.35 -3.79
N ALA A 153 5.02 -9.62 -4.07
CA ALA A 153 4.75 -10.19 -5.39
C ALA A 153 3.27 -10.10 -5.77
N ARG A 154 2.36 -10.38 -4.82
CA ARG A 154 0.91 -10.21 -5.01
C ARG A 154 0.53 -8.75 -5.28
N ALA A 155 1.13 -7.81 -4.55
CA ALA A 155 0.90 -6.38 -4.77
C ALA A 155 1.25 -5.96 -6.21
N LEU A 156 2.26 -6.58 -6.82
CA LEU A 156 2.71 -6.28 -8.18
C LEU A 156 1.92 -6.98 -9.30
N ALA A 157 1.00 -7.88 -8.98
CA ALA A 157 0.35 -8.80 -9.92
C ALA A 157 -0.30 -8.12 -11.14
N ASN A 158 -0.99 -7.00 -10.92
CA ASN A 158 -1.65 -6.22 -11.98
C ASN A 158 -0.80 -5.02 -12.44
N ASN A 159 0.51 -5.01 -12.14
CA ASN A 159 1.40 -3.91 -12.48
C ASN A 159 0.87 -2.53 -12.02
N PRO A 160 0.52 -2.35 -10.74
CA PRO A 160 -0.12 -1.13 -10.25
C PRO A 160 0.80 0.09 -10.38
N ALA A 161 0.19 1.27 -10.42
CA ALA A 161 0.92 2.54 -10.41
C ALA A 161 1.42 2.90 -9.01
N ILE A 162 0.72 2.45 -7.97
CA ILE A 162 0.98 2.77 -6.56
C ILE A 162 1.17 1.49 -5.75
N ILE A 163 2.21 1.47 -4.91
CA ILE A 163 2.38 0.50 -3.82
C ILE A 163 2.09 1.21 -2.50
N LEU A 164 1.10 0.70 -1.76
CA LEU A 164 0.68 1.22 -0.47
C LEU A 164 1.04 0.20 0.61
N ALA A 165 2.04 0.53 1.43
CA ALA A 165 2.62 -0.37 2.42
C ALA A 165 2.27 0.10 3.85
N ASP A 166 1.52 -0.72 4.60
CA ASP A 166 1.14 -0.46 5.98
C ASP A 166 2.04 -1.25 6.92
N GLU A 167 2.90 -0.55 7.67
CA GLU A 167 3.88 -1.12 8.60
C GLU A 167 4.63 -2.34 8.01
N PRO A 168 5.25 -2.21 6.82
CA PRO A 168 5.69 -3.36 6.05
C PRO A 168 6.78 -4.22 6.72
N THR A 169 7.41 -3.71 7.78
CA THR A 169 8.46 -4.38 8.54
C THR A 169 8.05 -4.75 9.96
N GLY A 170 6.88 -4.31 10.43
CA GLY A 170 6.48 -4.38 11.84
C GLY A 170 6.31 -5.79 12.42
N ALA A 171 6.24 -6.83 11.57
CA ALA A 171 6.16 -8.23 11.99
C ALA A 171 7.45 -9.03 11.70
N LEU A 172 8.55 -8.36 11.33
CA LEU A 172 9.79 -8.98 10.87
C LEU A 172 10.95 -8.68 11.83
N ASP A 173 11.96 -9.55 11.82
CA ASP A 173 13.25 -9.24 12.42
C ASP A 173 13.98 -8.14 11.63
N THR A 174 14.95 -7.49 12.26
CA THR A 174 15.65 -6.32 11.71
C THR A 174 16.27 -6.59 10.33
N ASN A 175 16.95 -7.72 10.15
CA ASN A 175 17.64 -8.01 8.89
C ASN A 175 16.63 -8.25 7.75
N THR A 176 15.61 -9.04 8.02
CA THR A 176 14.51 -9.28 7.07
C THR A 176 13.74 -8.00 6.75
N GLY A 177 13.54 -7.12 7.74
CA GLY A 177 12.93 -5.81 7.55
C GLY A 177 13.72 -4.93 6.59
N ILE A 178 15.05 -4.89 6.72
CA ILE A 178 15.94 -4.16 5.81
C ILE A 178 15.82 -4.71 4.37
N GLU A 179 15.78 -6.03 4.20
CA GLU A 179 15.60 -6.63 2.87
C GLU A 179 14.28 -6.19 2.21
N VAL A 180 13.18 -6.18 2.98
CA VAL A 180 11.86 -5.72 2.51
C VAL A 180 11.87 -4.25 2.12
N LEU A 181 12.48 -3.38 2.94
CA LEU A 181 12.61 -1.95 2.61
C LEU A 181 13.45 -1.74 1.35
N ASN A 182 14.54 -2.49 1.17
CA ASN A 182 15.35 -2.43 -0.04
C ASN A 182 14.56 -2.86 -1.28
N GLN A 183 13.67 -3.86 -1.17
CA GLN A 183 12.78 -4.23 -2.27
C GLN A 183 11.79 -3.11 -2.61
N LEU A 184 11.17 -2.46 -1.61
CA LEU A 184 10.27 -1.32 -1.84
C LEU A 184 11.01 -0.13 -2.46
N LYS A 185 12.23 0.17 -1.99
CA LYS A 185 13.10 1.21 -2.57
C LYS A 185 13.42 0.90 -4.04
N LYS A 186 13.75 -0.36 -4.35
CA LYS A 186 14.00 -0.78 -5.73
C LYS A 186 12.78 -0.60 -6.62
N LEU A 187 11.59 -0.97 -6.16
CA LEU A 187 10.35 -0.76 -6.89
C LEU A 187 10.10 0.74 -7.19
N ASN A 188 10.44 1.62 -6.25
CA ASN A 188 10.38 3.06 -6.48
C ASN A 188 11.40 3.51 -7.52
N GLN A 189 12.65 3.05 -7.45
CA GLN A 189 13.69 3.32 -8.46
C GLN A 189 13.29 2.83 -9.86
N ASP A 190 12.51 1.74 -9.93
CA ASP A 190 11.92 1.21 -11.17
C ASP A 190 10.68 2.00 -11.62
N GLY A 191 10.40 3.17 -11.01
CA GLY A 191 9.36 4.13 -11.41
C GLY A 191 8.01 3.98 -10.70
N LYS A 192 7.86 3.10 -9.71
CA LYS A 192 6.61 2.99 -8.95
C LYS A 192 6.50 4.10 -7.90
N THR A 193 5.29 4.64 -7.73
CA THR A 193 4.99 5.46 -6.56
C THR A 193 4.83 4.55 -5.35
N VAL A 194 5.60 4.78 -4.30
CA VAL A 194 5.56 3.96 -3.08
C VAL A 194 5.22 4.83 -1.89
N ILE A 195 4.19 4.45 -1.15
CA ILE A 195 3.74 5.13 0.07
C ILE A 195 3.84 4.14 1.22
N ILE A 196 4.63 4.47 2.23
CA ILE A 196 4.78 3.69 3.45
C ILE A 196 4.05 4.40 4.58
N ILE A 197 3.12 3.71 5.23
CA ILE A 197 2.54 4.15 6.50
C ILE A 197 3.33 3.49 7.61
N THR A 198 3.91 4.28 8.51
CA THR A 198 4.68 3.73 9.63
C THR A 198 4.70 4.68 10.83
N HIS A 199 4.95 4.12 12.01
CA HIS A 199 5.30 4.89 13.22
C HIS A 199 6.81 4.79 13.52
N ASP A 200 7.56 4.00 12.75
CA ASP A 200 8.99 3.79 12.91
C ASP A 200 9.76 4.92 12.18
N PRO A 201 10.54 5.74 12.91
CA PRO A 201 11.31 6.83 12.32
C PRO A 201 12.43 6.33 11.40
N ASP A 202 13.02 5.17 11.66
CA ASP A 202 14.10 4.62 10.84
C ASP A 202 13.55 4.19 9.47
N VAL A 203 12.37 3.59 9.43
CA VAL A 203 11.65 3.26 8.19
C VAL A 203 11.31 4.55 7.43
N ALA A 204 10.77 5.57 8.10
CA ALA A 204 10.43 6.83 7.47
C ALA A 204 11.65 7.52 6.85
N GLN A 205 12.81 7.43 7.50
CA GLN A 205 14.06 8.03 7.00
C GLN A 205 14.59 7.38 5.72
N THR A 206 14.10 6.21 5.33
CA THR A 206 14.48 5.57 4.05
C THR A 206 13.79 6.20 2.84
N THR A 207 12.77 7.06 3.05
CA THR A 207 11.98 7.69 1.99
C THR A 207 12.44 9.11 1.67
N ASN A 208 12.05 9.61 0.48
CA ASN A 208 12.44 10.95 0.00
C ASN A 208 11.53 12.07 0.52
N ARG A 209 10.37 11.71 1.11
CA ARG A 209 9.40 12.68 1.64
C ARG A 209 8.70 12.10 2.85
N ILE A 210 8.54 12.90 3.89
CA ILE A 210 7.86 12.51 5.13
C ILE A 210 6.69 13.45 5.36
N ILE A 211 5.48 12.89 5.42
CA ILE A 211 4.25 13.59 5.76
C ILE A 211 3.84 13.18 7.18
N THR A 212 3.73 14.13 8.10
CA THR A 212 3.36 13.86 9.49
C THR A 212 1.92 14.20 9.75
N LEU A 213 1.15 13.20 10.21
CA LEU A 213 -0.23 13.37 10.66
C LEU A 213 -0.30 13.45 12.19
N ARG A 214 -1.15 14.37 12.67
CA ARG A 214 -1.56 14.46 14.08
C ARG A 214 -3.03 14.88 14.15
N ASP A 215 -3.84 14.16 14.93
CA ASP A 215 -5.25 14.48 15.18
C ASP A 215 -6.07 14.74 13.89
N GLY A 216 -5.81 13.93 12.87
CA GLY A 216 -6.52 13.99 11.59
C GLY A 216 -6.11 15.14 10.66
N VAL A 217 -5.02 15.85 10.94
CA VAL A 217 -4.48 16.92 10.08
C VAL A 217 -3.03 16.67 9.70
N VAL A 218 -2.57 17.24 8.59
CA VAL A 218 -1.15 17.27 8.22
C VAL A 218 -0.47 18.39 9.00
N VAL A 219 0.55 18.05 9.80
CA VAL A 219 1.30 19.01 10.62
C VAL A 219 2.68 19.32 10.04
N SER A 220 3.27 18.44 9.25
CA SER A 220 4.45 18.73 8.43
C SER A 220 4.45 17.89 7.15
N ASP A 221 5.14 18.41 6.12
CA ASP A 221 5.35 17.76 4.83
C ASP A 221 6.76 18.16 4.35
N GLU A 222 7.71 17.26 4.54
CA GLU A 222 9.14 17.52 4.37
C GLU A 222 9.68 16.69 3.21
N ARG A 223 10.18 17.34 2.17
CA ARG A 223 10.96 16.70 1.09
C ARG A 223 12.44 16.64 1.51
N ARG A 224 13.07 15.53 1.23
CA ARG A 224 14.47 15.26 1.56
C ARG A 224 15.24 15.02 0.28
N ASP A 225 16.23 15.88 0.02
CA ASP A 225 17.21 15.61 -1.02
C ASP A 225 18.19 14.57 -0.48
N HIS A 226 18.10 13.34 -0.94
CA HIS A 226 19.18 12.39 -0.75
C HIS A 226 20.32 12.83 -1.71
N HIS A 227 21.23 13.66 -1.22
CA HIS A 227 22.53 13.76 -1.86
C HIS A 227 23.23 12.41 -1.66
N ASP A 228 23.43 11.69 -2.77
CA ASP A 228 24.28 10.50 -2.87
C ASP A 228 25.72 10.79 -2.38
#